data_8b877736f8c6d858df171f60ab5e1b3a
#
_entry.id   8b877736f8c6d858df171f60ab5e1b3a
#
_cell.length_a   1.000
_cell.length_b   1.000
_cell.length_c   1.000
_cell.angle_alpha   90.00
_cell.angle_beta   90.00
_cell.angle_gamma   90.00
#
_symmetry.space_group_name_H-M   'P 1'
#
loop_
_entity.id
_entity.type
_entity.pdbx_description
1 polymer ?
#
loop_
_entity_poly.entity_id
_entity_poly.type
_entity_poly.pdbx_seq_one_letter_code
_entity_poly.pdbx_strand_id
1 'polypeptide(L)'
;HNDRAGEIGRTLNTKDFDLDRIFAKEGVQIIHLSGLISALSEETCNFCLELARAAKKNGTKISFDLNYRATFWKGRDKELRSAFTEIASLSDILVGNEEDFQLCLGIEGPEAGGKGIEEKIENFKEMIRRVKKTFPNASVFATTLREVVNSNKHLWGAIMLEGSNWHVVNPREINVLDRIGGGDGFVGGLIYAILKNWEPKKWIQFGWASGALATTFQ
;
A
#
# COMPACT_ATOMS: atom_id res chain seq x y z
N HIS A 1 -16.72 -6.19 15.30
CA HIS A 1 -15.67 -7.20 15.52
C HIS A 1 -15.40 -7.87 14.17
N ASN A 2 -14.28 -7.52 13.56
CA ASN A 2 -13.80 -8.27 12.39
C ASN A 2 -13.06 -9.51 12.87
N ASP A 3 -13.81 -10.55 13.21
CA ASP A 3 -13.24 -11.87 13.43
C ASP A 3 -13.06 -12.56 12.09
N ARG A 4 -11.82 -12.62 11.62
CA ARG A 4 -11.45 -13.29 10.38
C ARG A 4 -10.89 -14.69 10.59
N ALA A 5 -11.07 -15.27 11.76
CA ALA A 5 -10.51 -16.59 12.11
C ALA A 5 -11.01 -17.72 11.20
N GLY A 6 -12.26 -17.64 10.71
CA GLY A 6 -12.87 -18.64 9.83
C GLY A 6 -12.88 -18.28 8.34
N GLU A 7 -12.20 -17.20 7.92
CA GLU A 7 -12.22 -16.81 6.51
C GLU A 7 -11.38 -17.77 5.65
N ILE A 8 -11.96 -18.21 4.52
CA ILE A 8 -11.28 -19.05 3.53
C ILE A 8 -10.02 -18.36 2.96
N GLY A 9 -10.01 -17.03 2.92
CA GLY A 9 -8.84 -16.25 2.50
C GLY A 9 -7.58 -16.53 3.31
N ARG A 10 -7.68 -17.07 4.53
CA ARG A 10 -6.54 -17.48 5.36
C ARG A 10 -5.81 -18.72 4.88
N THR A 11 -6.42 -19.50 3.99
CA THR A 11 -5.89 -20.77 3.44
C THR A 11 -5.36 -20.62 2.02
N LEU A 12 -5.24 -19.38 1.50
CA LEU A 12 -4.68 -19.14 0.17
C LEU A 12 -3.26 -19.73 0.07
N ASN A 13 -3.04 -20.52 -0.97
CA ASN A 13 -1.78 -21.21 -1.21
C ASN A 13 -1.43 -21.15 -2.71
N THR A 14 -0.15 -21.02 -3.04
CA THR A 14 0.32 -20.97 -4.43
C THR A 14 0.07 -22.26 -5.20
N LYS A 15 -0.10 -23.39 -4.50
CA LYS A 15 -0.46 -24.67 -5.12
C LYS A 15 -1.83 -24.65 -5.82
N ASP A 16 -2.69 -23.70 -5.47
CA ASP A 16 -4.01 -23.53 -6.09
C ASP A 16 -3.94 -22.73 -7.40
N PHE A 17 -2.75 -22.25 -7.79
CA PHE A 17 -2.54 -21.38 -8.94
C PHE A 17 -1.40 -21.89 -9.83
N ASP A 18 -1.60 -21.90 -11.14
CA ASP A 18 -0.53 -22.12 -12.11
C ASP A 18 0.26 -20.82 -12.34
N LEU A 19 1.28 -20.60 -11.50
CA LEU A 19 2.09 -19.38 -11.54
C LEU A 19 2.87 -19.24 -12.86
N ASP A 20 3.32 -20.34 -13.45
CA ASP A 20 3.99 -20.29 -14.77
C ASP A 20 3.04 -19.85 -15.87
N ARG A 21 1.80 -20.33 -15.83
CA ARG A 21 0.77 -19.86 -16.75
C ARG A 21 0.50 -18.38 -16.56
N ILE A 22 0.28 -17.94 -15.32
CA ILE A 22 -0.07 -16.55 -14.99
C ILE A 22 1.05 -15.58 -15.37
N PHE A 23 2.27 -15.81 -14.91
CA PHE A 23 3.36 -14.86 -15.04
C PHE A 23 4.18 -15.02 -16.32
N ALA A 24 4.45 -16.27 -16.76
CA ALA A 24 5.33 -16.50 -17.90
C ALA A 24 4.58 -16.63 -19.23
N LYS A 25 3.38 -17.26 -19.24
CA LYS A 25 2.65 -17.51 -20.51
C LYS A 25 1.64 -16.40 -20.82
N GLU A 26 0.76 -16.08 -19.87
CA GLU A 26 -0.25 -15.02 -20.07
C GLU A 26 0.35 -13.62 -19.90
N GLY A 27 1.29 -13.49 -18.97
CA GLY A 27 1.98 -12.24 -18.65
C GLY A 27 1.16 -11.33 -17.73
N VAL A 28 1.83 -10.76 -16.73
CA VAL A 28 1.23 -9.81 -15.78
C VAL A 28 2.09 -8.55 -15.75
N GLN A 29 1.50 -7.40 -16.01
CA GLN A 29 2.24 -6.15 -15.97
C GLN A 29 2.53 -5.69 -14.53
N ILE A 30 1.51 -5.76 -13.65
CA ILE A 30 1.61 -5.39 -12.24
C ILE A 30 0.84 -6.42 -11.42
N ILE A 31 1.47 -6.92 -10.35
CA ILE A 31 0.75 -7.59 -9.26
C ILE A 31 0.61 -6.63 -8.08
N HIS A 32 -0.54 -6.61 -7.45
CA HIS A 32 -0.77 -5.87 -6.21
C HIS A 32 -0.89 -6.84 -5.03
N LEU A 33 -0.07 -6.62 -4.01
CA LEU A 33 -0.07 -7.38 -2.75
C LEU A 33 -0.47 -6.46 -1.60
N SER A 34 -1.31 -6.96 -0.70
CA SER A 34 -1.70 -6.25 0.52
C SER A 34 -1.08 -6.90 1.74
N GLY A 35 -0.46 -6.09 2.59
CA GLY A 35 0.07 -6.51 3.89
C GLY A 35 -1.01 -7.08 4.81
N LEU A 36 -2.27 -6.64 4.65
CA LEU A 36 -3.38 -7.26 5.37
C LEU A 36 -3.50 -8.75 5.05
N ILE A 37 -3.44 -9.13 3.77
CA ILE A 37 -3.50 -10.53 3.35
C ILE A 37 -2.26 -11.28 3.83
N SER A 38 -1.09 -10.70 3.67
CA SER A 38 0.18 -11.31 4.13
C SER A 38 0.18 -11.59 5.64
N ALA A 39 -0.54 -10.81 6.43
CA ALA A 39 -0.59 -10.95 7.88
C ALA A 39 -1.70 -11.89 8.41
N LEU A 40 -2.65 -12.33 7.56
CA LEU A 40 -3.81 -13.12 8.01
C LEU A 40 -3.43 -14.46 8.63
N SER A 41 -2.48 -15.18 8.05
CA SER A 41 -2.00 -16.50 8.51
C SER A 41 -0.56 -16.73 8.06
N GLU A 42 0.05 -17.82 8.49
CA GLU A 42 1.36 -18.26 7.98
C GLU A 42 1.27 -18.67 6.50
N GLU A 43 0.19 -19.35 6.12
CA GLU A 43 -0.07 -19.75 4.74
C GLU A 43 -0.15 -18.55 3.80
N THR A 44 -0.91 -17.52 4.16
CA THR A 44 -1.03 -16.31 3.33
C THR A 44 0.24 -15.47 3.32
N CYS A 45 1.02 -15.50 4.38
CA CYS A 45 2.34 -14.89 4.42
C CYS A 45 3.26 -15.54 3.37
N ASN A 46 3.36 -16.87 3.39
CA ASN A 46 4.13 -17.64 2.42
C ASN A 46 3.59 -17.46 0.99
N PHE A 47 2.27 -17.47 0.82
CA PHE A 47 1.62 -17.19 -0.46
C PHE A 47 2.04 -15.86 -1.07
N CYS A 48 2.02 -14.77 -0.30
CA CYS A 48 2.43 -13.46 -0.80
C CYS A 48 3.93 -13.40 -1.12
N LEU A 49 4.79 -14.06 -0.32
CA LEU A 49 6.22 -14.16 -0.59
C LEU A 49 6.51 -14.91 -1.90
N GLU A 50 5.87 -16.05 -2.11
CA GLU A 50 6.05 -16.84 -3.33
C GLU A 50 5.54 -16.11 -4.57
N LEU A 51 4.39 -15.40 -4.46
CA LEU A 51 3.88 -14.55 -5.53
C LEU A 51 4.86 -13.41 -5.87
N ALA A 52 5.42 -12.74 -4.86
CA ALA A 52 6.40 -11.66 -5.07
C ALA A 52 7.67 -12.18 -5.79
N ARG A 53 8.18 -13.34 -5.36
CA ARG A 53 9.33 -13.99 -5.99
C ARG A 53 9.03 -14.40 -7.45
N ALA A 54 7.87 -15.01 -7.70
CA ALA A 54 7.45 -15.41 -9.03
C ALA A 54 7.26 -14.19 -9.95
N ALA A 55 6.62 -13.14 -9.47
CA ALA A 55 6.46 -11.89 -10.19
C ALA A 55 7.82 -11.28 -10.58
N LYS A 56 8.74 -11.14 -9.60
CA LYS A 56 10.07 -10.58 -9.86
C LYS A 56 10.86 -11.40 -10.88
N LYS A 57 10.83 -12.73 -10.78
CA LYS A 57 11.48 -13.67 -11.73
C LYS A 57 10.99 -13.45 -13.16
N ASN A 58 9.72 -13.08 -13.35
CA ASN A 58 9.11 -12.92 -14.67
C ASN A 58 9.04 -11.43 -15.12
N GLY A 59 9.68 -10.50 -14.43
CA GLY A 59 9.71 -9.09 -14.80
C GLY A 59 8.39 -8.34 -14.55
N THR A 60 7.46 -8.93 -13.81
CA THR A 60 6.21 -8.30 -13.36
C THR A 60 6.52 -7.26 -12.30
N LYS A 61 5.98 -6.05 -12.44
CA LYS A 61 6.07 -5.02 -11.38
C LYS A 61 5.26 -5.41 -10.17
N ILE A 62 5.77 -5.09 -8.99
CA ILE A 62 5.11 -5.41 -7.72
C ILE A 62 4.70 -4.12 -7.04
N SER A 63 3.40 -3.99 -6.75
CA SER A 63 2.83 -2.97 -5.88
C SER A 63 2.53 -3.61 -4.53
N PHE A 64 3.06 -3.05 -3.44
CA PHE A 64 2.85 -3.53 -2.09
C PHE A 64 2.28 -2.43 -1.21
N ASP A 65 1.06 -2.62 -0.72
CA ASP A 65 0.42 -1.81 0.31
C ASP A 65 0.70 -2.44 1.68
N LEU A 66 1.44 -1.74 2.53
CA LEU A 66 1.86 -2.24 3.85
C LEU A 66 0.69 -2.53 4.77
N ASN A 67 -0.34 -1.69 4.74
CA ASN A 67 -1.65 -1.89 5.35
C ASN A 67 -1.60 -2.55 6.74
N TYR A 68 -0.84 -1.97 7.68
CA TYR A 68 -0.63 -2.48 9.03
C TYR A 68 -1.95 -2.67 9.79
N ARG A 69 -2.06 -3.78 10.48
CA ARG A 69 -3.18 -4.05 11.41
C ARG A 69 -2.66 -4.76 12.65
N ALA A 70 -2.58 -4.03 13.75
CA ALA A 70 -2.03 -4.52 15.03
C ALA A 70 -2.60 -5.88 15.47
N THR A 71 -3.89 -6.14 15.18
CA THR A 71 -4.56 -7.39 15.55
C THR A 71 -3.90 -8.62 14.94
N PHE A 72 -3.39 -8.54 13.71
CA PHE A 72 -2.75 -9.66 13.01
C PHE A 72 -1.24 -9.76 13.29
N TRP A 73 -0.63 -8.69 13.78
CA TRP A 73 0.79 -8.66 14.11
C TRP A 73 1.11 -9.22 15.47
N LYS A 74 0.14 -9.20 16.41
CA LYS A 74 0.35 -9.62 17.80
C LYS A 74 0.97 -11.01 17.89
N GLY A 75 2.22 -11.08 18.41
CA GLY A 75 2.99 -12.31 18.58
C GLY A 75 3.67 -12.85 17.32
N ARG A 76 3.55 -12.12 16.18
CA ARG A 76 4.16 -12.49 14.89
C ARG A 76 5.09 -11.41 14.34
N ASP A 77 5.43 -10.41 15.15
CA ASP A 77 6.16 -9.22 14.71
C ASP A 77 7.46 -9.55 13.98
N LYS A 78 8.25 -10.50 14.50
CA LYS A 78 9.54 -10.89 13.90
C LYS A 78 9.35 -11.58 12.54
N GLU A 79 8.40 -12.50 12.46
CA GLU A 79 8.05 -13.24 11.25
C GLU A 79 7.56 -12.28 10.16
N LEU A 80 6.53 -11.51 10.48
CA LEU A 80 5.90 -10.60 9.54
C LEU A 80 6.86 -9.49 9.09
N ARG A 81 7.66 -8.94 9.98
CA ARG A 81 8.67 -7.95 9.59
C ARG A 81 9.69 -8.50 8.61
N SER A 82 10.13 -9.74 8.80
CA SER A 82 11.03 -10.41 7.84
C SER A 82 10.36 -10.57 6.47
N ALA A 83 9.13 -11.08 6.43
CA ALA A 83 8.38 -11.28 5.20
C ALA A 83 8.07 -9.95 4.48
N PHE A 84 7.61 -8.94 5.21
CA PHE A 84 7.32 -7.61 4.63
C PHE A 84 8.57 -6.93 4.10
N THR A 85 9.71 -7.08 4.78
CA THR A 85 11.00 -6.57 4.31
C THR A 85 11.41 -7.24 3.00
N GLU A 86 11.21 -8.54 2.88
CA GLU A 86 11.52 -9.26 1.64
C GLU A 86 10.60 -8.81 0.50
N ILE A 87 9.27 -8.76 0.73
CA ILE A 87 8.31 -8.30 -0.29
C ILE A 87 8.64 -6.86 -0.71
N ALA A 88 8.90 -5.95 0.24
CA ALA A 88 9.27 -4.58 -0.03
C ALA A 88 10.56 -4.45 -0.85
N SER A 89 11.55 -5.33 -0.60
CA SER A 89 12.81 -5.36 -1.36
C SER A 89 12.62 -5.76 -2.83
N LEU A 90 11.58 -6.52 -3.12
CA LEU A 90 11.21 -6.93 -4.47
C LEU A 90 10.28 -5.93 -5.17
N SER A 91 9.66 -5.02 -4.41
CA SER A 91 8.59 -4.13 -4.90
C SER A 91 9.12 -2.94 -5.68
N ASP A 92 8.33 -2.52 -6.66
CA ASP A 92 8.54 -1.31 -7.49
C ASP A 92 7.71 -0.13 -6.96
N ILE A 93 6.57 -0.42 -6.32
CA ILE A 93 5.62 0.55 -5.76
C ILE A 93 5.36 0.18 -4.31
N LEU A 94 5.60 1.09 -3.38
CA LEU A 94 5.29 0.94 -1.96
C LEU A 94 4.22 1.95 -1.54
N VAL A 95 3.17 1.45 -0.92
CA VAL A 95 2.07 2.26 -0.40
C VAL A 95 1.97 2.06 1.11
N GLY A 96 1.77 3.14 1.84
CA GLY A 96 1.65 3.12 3.29
C GLY A 96 1.86 4.51 3.87
N ASN A 97 1.39 4.74 5.08
CA ASN A 97 1.69 5.95 5.84
C ASN A 97 2.98 5.79 6.65
N GLU A 98 3.37 6.81 7.41
CA GLU A 98 4.60 6.81 8.21
C GLU A 98 4.61 5.68 9.25
N GLU A 99 3.46 5.42 9.87
CA GLU A 99 3.28 4.36 10.87
C GLU A 99 3.44 2.97 10.22
N ASP A 100 2.86 2.77 9.04
CA ASP A 100 3.00 1.52 8.29
C ASP A 100 4.48 1.20 8.01
N PHE A 101 5.26 2.17 7.54
CA PHE A 101 6.69 1.99 7.27
C PHE A 101 7.49 1.71 8.54
N GLN A 102 7.16 2.37 9.65
CA GLN A 102 7.84 2.15 10.94
C GLN A 102 7.53 0.76 11.49
N LEU A 103 6.26 0.39 11.57
CA LEU A 103 5.82 -0.83 12.23
C LEU A 103 6.10 -2.07 11.37
N CYS A 104 5.79 -2.02 10.06
CA CYS A 104 5.97 -3.16 9.17
C CYS A 104 7.44 -3.41 8.82
N LEU A 105 8.22 -2.35 8.58
CA LEU A 105 9.59 -2.47 8.07
C LEU A 105 10.66 -2.15 9.12
N GLY A 106 10.26 -1.64 10.28
CA GLY A 106 11.20 -1.29 11.36
C GLY A 106 12.10 -0.10 11.02
N ILE A 107 11.68 0.77 10.11
CA ILE A 107 12.44 1.97 9.74
C ILE A 107 12.07 3.08 10.69
N GLU A 108 13.02 3.55 11.48
CA GLU A 108 12.82 4.71 12.35
C GLU A 108 12.46 5.94 11.52
N GLY A 109 11.45 6.67 11.95
CA GLY A 109 10.93 7.86 11.29
C GLY A 109 10.46 8.90 12.27
N PRO A 110 9.95 10.04 11.78
CA PRO A 110 9.31 11.02 12.64
C PRO A 110 8.09 10.41 13.34
N GLU A 111 7.67 11.02 14.45
CA GLU A 111 6.45 10.59 15.13
C GLU A 111 5.26 10.62 14.14
N ALA A 112 4.54 9.50 14.04
CA ALA A 112 3.35 9.42 13.22
C ALA A 112 2.24 10.33 13.77
N GLY A 113 1.54 11.04 12.89
CA GLY A 113 0.33 11.78 13.28
C GLY A 113 0.49 13.25 13.61
N GLY A 114 1.34 13.98 12.89
CA GLY A 114 1.45 15.45 12.99
C GLY A 114 0.09 16.18 13.08
N LYS A 115 0.07 17.35 13.71
CA LYS A 115 -1.16 18.09 14.05
C LYS A 115 -1.87 18.73 12.86
N GLY A 116 -1.25 18.73 11.68
CA GLY A 116 -1.81 19.31 10.45
C GLY A 116 -1.30 18.60 9.21
N ILE A 117 -1.95 18.84 8.08
CA ILE A 117 -1.62 18.19 6.82
C ILE A 117 -0.22 18.55 6.31
N GLU A 118 0.22 19.78 6.50
CA GLU A 118 1.55 20.22 6.09
C GLU A 118 2.65 19.46 6.84
N GLU A 119 2.48 19.29 8.16
CA GLU A 119 3.39 18.50 8.98
C GLU A 119 3.40 17.02 8.55
N LYS A 120 2.24 16.45 8.24
CA LYS A 120 2.14 15.08 7.70
C LYS A 120 2.86 14.93 6.36
N ILE A 121 2.80 15.92 5.49
CA ILE A 121 3.52 15.93 4.21
C ILE A 121 5.03 15.87 4.45
N GLU A 122 5.57 16.70 5.34
CA GLU A 122 7.01 16.74 5.63
C GLU A 122 7.46 15.46 6.36
N ASN A 123 6.68 14.96 7.30
CA ASN A 123 6.94 13.70 7.99
C ASN A 123 6.98 12.54 7.00
N PHE A 124 6.02 12.45 6.08
CA PHE A 124 6.02 11.44 5.02
C PHE A 124 7.26 11.58 4.13
N LYS A 125 7.61 12.78 3.70
CA LYS A 125 8.81 12.99 2.89
C LYS A 125 10.09 12.56 3.61
N GLU A 126 10.21 12.85 4.90
CA GLU A 126 11.34 12.43 5.72
C GLU A 126 11.41 10.91 5.83
N MET A 127 10.27 10.27 6.13
CA MET A 127 10.17 8.81 6.17
C MET A 127 10.60 8.19 4.85
N ILE A 128 10.07 8.66 3.73
CA ILE A 128 10.36 8.08 2.41
C ILE A 128 11.81 8.24 2.00
N ARG A 129 12.49 9.33 2.41
CA ARG A 129 13.95 9.46 2.18
C ARG A 129 14.73 8.32 2.86
N ARG A 130 14.30 7.87 4.04
CA ARG A 130 14.90 6.73 4.77
C ARG A 130 14.52 5.40 4.12
N VAL A 131 13.24 5.20 3.81
CA VAL A 131 12.72 3.99 3.13
C VAL A 131 13.44 3.76 1.80
N LYS A 132 13.59 4.78 0.98
CA LYS A 132 14.26 4.70 -0.32
C LYS A 132 15.72 4.26 -0.24
N LYS A 133 16.44 4.61 0.83
CA LYS A 133 17.82 4.13 1.05
C LYS A 133 17.85 2.63 1.31
N THR A 134 16.85 2.11 2.01
CA THR A 134 16.74 0.69 2.36
C THR A 134 16.20 -0.15 1.20
N PHE A 135 15.27 0.42 0.43
CA PHE A 135 14.59 -0.26 -0.69
C PHE A 135 14.81 0.48 -2.01
N PRO A 136 16.03 0.45 -2.57
CA PRO A 136 16.39 1.22 -3.75
C PRO A 136 15.70 0.76 -5.04
N ASN A 137 15.13 -0.45 -5.06
CA ASN A 137 14.36 -0.98 -6.19
C ASN A 137 13.00 -0.30 -6.35
N ALA A 138 12.41 0.19 -5.26
CA ALA A 138 11.15 0.90 -5.34
C ALA A 138 11.35 2.30 -5.93
N SER A 139 10.56 2.62 -6.93
CA SER A 139 10.59 3.91 -7.64
C SER A 139 9.38 4.78 -7.34
N VAL A 140 8.30 4.19 -6.80
CA VAL A 140 7.07 4.89 -6.44
C VAL A 140 6.73 4.63 -4.97
N PHE A 141 6.50 5.72 -4.22
CA PHE A 141 6.05 5.69 -2.84
C PHE A 141 4.84 6.60 -2.71
N ALA A 142 3.72 6.10 -2.20
CA ALA A 142 2.49 6.87 -2.16
C ALA A 142 1.71 6.66 -0.86
N THR A 143 0.98 7.71 -0.45
CA THR A 143 0.02 7.65 0.66
C THR A 143 -1.12 8.63 0.47
N THR A 144 -2.24 8.35 1.12
CA THR A 144 -3.31 9.32 1.31
C THR A 144 -3.04 10.18 2.53
N LEU A 145 -3.40 11.46 2.44
CA LEU A 145 -3.36 12.41 3.54
C LEU A 145 -4.78 12.64 4.03
N ARG A 146 -5.05 12.36 5.30
CA ARG A 146 -6.38 12.50 5.86
C ARG A 146 -6.36 13.24 7.19
N GLU A 147 -7.29 14.18 7.32
CA GLU A 147 -7.63 14.81 8.58
C GLU A 147 -9.13 14.73 8.81
N VAL A 148 -9.54 14.34 10.00
CA VAL A 148 -10.95 14.22 10.37
C VAL A 148 -11.42 15.56 10.92
N VAL A 149 -12.29 16.25 10.19
CA VAL A 149 -12.92 17.48 10.64
C VAL A 149 -14.09 17.16 11.58
N ASN A 150 -14.93 16.21 11.18
CA ASN A 150 -15.99 15.59 12.00
C ASN A 150 -16.36 14.22 11.43
N SER A 151 -17.38 13.56 11.97
CA SER A 151 -17.79 12.21 11.56
C SER A 151 -18.07 12.06 10.06
N ASN A 152 -18.55 13.10 9.42
CA ASN A 152 -19.03 13.08 8.03
C ASN A 152 -18.21 13.96 7.09
N LYS A 153 -17.20 14.70 7.61
CA LYS A 153 -16.35 15.58 6.83
C LYS A 153 -14.89 15.33 7.11
N HIS A 154 -14.15 15.04 6.06
CA HIS A 154 -12.71 14.87 6.12
C HIS A 154 -12.02 15.77 5.12
N LEU A 155 -10.82 16.23 5.47
CA LEU A 155 -9.87 16.71 4.49
C LEU A 155 -9.13 15.51 3.91
N TRP A 156 -9.17 15.35 2.60
CA TRP A 156 -8.60 14.23 1.88
C TRP A 156 -7.65 14.70 0.80
N GLY A 157 -6.40 14.31 0.91
CA GLY A 157 -5.32 14.61 -0.02
C GLY A 157 -4.50 13.36 -0.32
N ALA A 158 -3.42 13.53 -1.07
CA ALA A 158 -2.47 12.46 -1.32
C ALA A 158 -1.08 13.02 -1.63
N ILE A 159 -0.04 12.23 -1.35
CA ILE A 159 1.33 12.55 -1.71
C ILE A 159 2.01 11.32 -2.31
N MET A 160 2.86 11.53 -3.31
CA MET A 160 3.63 10.48 -3.99
C MET A 160 5.03 10.99 -4.33
N LEU A 161 6.02 10.14 -4.13
CA LEU A 161 7.34 10.26 -4.76
C LEU A 161 7.38 9.31 -5.95
N GLU A 162 7.72 9.83 -7.14
CA GLU A 162 8.03 9.05 -8.33
C GLU A 162 9.45 9.41 -8.77
N GLY A 163 10.34 8.41 -8.79
CA GLY A 163 11.77 8.64 -9.04
C GLY A 163 12.36 9.62 -8.02
N SER A 164 12.57 10.88 -8.41
CA SER A 164 13.00 12.00 -7.55
C SER A 164 11.96 13.10 -7.42
N ASN A 165 10.78 12.97 -8.05
CA ASN A 165 9.78 14.02 -8.15
C ASN A 165 8.66 13.81 -7.14
N TRP A 166 8.35 14.84 -6.36
CA TRP A 166 7.22 14.85 -5.46
C TRP A 166 5.96 15.34 -6.17
N HIS A 167 4.87 14.62 -6.00
CA HIS A 167 3.55 14.97 -6.47
C HIS A 167 2.61 15.05 -5.28
N VAL A 168 1.90 16.16 -5.12
CA VAL A 168 0.95 16.38 -4.02
C VAL A 168 -0.41 16.75 -4.61
N VAL A 169 -1.44 16.10 -4.13
CA VAL A 169 -2.83 16.53 -4.28
C VAL A 169 -3.23 17.19 -2.99
N ASN A 170 -3.41 18.51 -3.03
CA ASN A 170 -3.78 19.28 -1.86
C ASN A 170 -5.10 18.76 -1.28
N PRO A 171 -5.18 18.65 0.04
CA PRO A 171 -6.37 18.18 0.70
C PRO A 171 -7.59 19.03 0.38
N ARG A 172 -8.71 18.37 0.12
CA ARG A 172 -10.02 18.99 -0.09
C ARG A 172 -11.03 18.37 0.86
N GLU A 173 -11.99 19.17 1.28
CA GLU A 173 -13.12 18.67 2.06
C GLU A 173 -13.96 17.72 1.22
N ILE A 174 -14.23 16.54 1.78
CA ILE A 174 -15.13 15.53 1.22
C ILE A 174 -16.16 15.14 2.27
N ASN A 175 -17.37 14.84 1.81
CA ASN A 175 -18.41 14.23 2.64
C ASN A 175 -18.20 12.73 2.64
N VAL A 176 -17.99 12.14 3.82
CA VAL A 176 -17.73 10.72 3.99
C VAL A 176 -18.98 10.04 4.53
N LEU A 177 -19.49 9.05 3.81
CA LEU A 177 -20.56 8.16 4.27
C LEU A 177 -19.97 6.90 4.91
N ASP A 178 -18.98 6.29 4.26
CA ASP A 178 -18.20 5.18 4.82
C ASP A 178 -16.72 5.40 4.49
N ARG A 179 -15.85 5.21 5.47
CA ARG A 179 -14.41 5.32 5.29
C ARG A 179 -13.74 4.04 4.77
N ILE A 180 -14.48 2.94 4.68
CA ILE A 180 -13.98 1.65 4.20
C ILE A 180 -13.73 1.74 2.69
N GLY A 181 -12.63 1.15 2.23
CA GLY A 181 -12.28 1.12 0.80
C GLY A 181 -11.59 2.37 0.25
N GLY A 182 -11.47 3.46 1.02
CA GLY A 182 -10.81 4.67 0.55
C GLY A 182 -9.34 4.45 0.19
N GLY A 183 -8.61 3.65 0.99
CA GLY A 183 -7.22 3.24 0.71
C GLY A 183 -7.13 2.34 -0.53
N ASP A 184 -7.97 1.31 -0.58
CA ASP A 184 -8.00 0.36 -1.70
C ASP A 184 -8.40 1.07 -3.00
N GLY A 185 -9.38 1.99 -2.94
CA GLY A 185 -9.77 2.84 -4.07
C GLY A 185 -8.63 3.74 -4.56
N PHE A 186 -7.85 4.31 -3.63
CA PHE A 186 -6.67 5.09 -3.96
C PHE A 186 -5.63 4.24 -4.71
N VAL A 187 -5.28 3.08 -4.17
CA VAL A 187 -4.27 2.20 -4.79
C VAL A 187 -4.77 1.66 -6.13
N GLY A 188 -6.03 1.24 -6.22
CA GLY A 188 -6.63 0.77 -7.47
C GLY A 188 -6.59 1.84 -8.56
N GLY A 189 -6.95 3.09 -8.24
CA GLY A 189 -6.87 4.22 -9.16
C GLY A 189 -5.43 4.55 -9.57
N LEU A 190 -4.48 4.51 -8.62
CA LEU A 190 -3.05 4.71 -8.89
C LEU A 190 -2.53 3.68 -9.90
N ILE A 191 -2.76 2.39 -9.65
CA ILE A 191 -2.34 1.28 -10.51
C ILE A 191 -3.00 1.38 -11.90
N TYR A 192 -4.29 1.69 -11.95
CA TYR A 192 -4.98 1.89 -13.22
C TYR A 192 -4.32 2.98 -14.07
N ALA A 193 -4.01 4.13 -13.48
CA ALA A 193 -3.38 5.24 -14.20
C ALA A 193 -1.96 4.89 -14.69
N ILE A 194 -1.20 4.12 -13.90
CA ILE A 194 0.11 3.58 -14.29
C ILE A 194 -0.04 2.64 -15.50
N LEU A 195 -0.98 1.71 -15.44
CA LEU A 195 -1.25 0.76 -16.55
C LEU A 195 -1.71 1.45 -17.84
N LYS A 196 -2.36 2.60 -17.71
CA LYS A 196 -2.74 3.46 -18.86
C LYS A 196 -1.60 4.32 -19.38
N ASN A 197 -0.41 4.20 -18.80
CA ASN A 197 0.76 5.00 -19.16
C ASN A 197 0.49 6.53 -19.13
N TRP A 198 -0.32 6.97 -18.16
CA TRP A 198 -0.53 8.39 -17.95
C TRP A 198 0.72 9.03 -17.31
N GLU A 199 0.77 10.36 -17.28
CA GLU A 199 1.84 11.08 -16.59
C GLU A 199 1.72 10.90 -15.06
N PRO A 200 2.84 10.87 -14.31
CA PRO A 200 2.85 10.64 -12.86
C PRO A 200 1.94 11.56 -12.05
N LYS A 201 1.80 12.82 -12.46
CA LYS A 201 0.85 13.74 -11.85
C LYS A 201 -0.59 13.24 -11.94
N LYS A 202 -0.96 12.58 -13.04
CA LYS A 202 -2.30 12.01 -13.22
C LYS A 202 -2.48 10.72 -12.42
N TRP A 203 -1.40 9.96 -12.15
CA TRP A 203 -1.49 8.75 -11.33
C TRP A 203 -2.05 9.08 -9.94
N ILE A 204 -1.41 10.03 -9.26
CA ILE A 204 -1.82 10.40 -7.91
C ILE A 204 -3.18 11.12 -7.90
N GLN A 205 -3.48 11.95 -8.90
CA GLN A 205 -4.77 12.61 -9.01
C GLN A 205 -5.92 11.63 -9.18
N PHE A 206 -5.75 10.62 -10.03
CA PHE A 206 -6.76 9.61 -10.26
C PHE A 206 -6.88 8.66 -9.06
N GLY A 207 -5.78 8.25 -8.44
CA GLY A 207 -5.78 7.51 -7.20
C GLY A 207 -6.52 8.27 -6.10
N TRP A 208 -6.20 9.56 -5.89
CA TRP A 208 -6.90 10.43 -4.95
C TRP A 208 -8.40 10.49 -5.22
N ALA A 209 -8.80 10.72 -6.47
CA ALA A 209 -10.22 10.83 -6.84
C ALA A 209 -10.96 9.51 -6.61
N SER A 210 -10.37 8.36 -6.98
CA SER A 210 -10.94 7.03 -6.78
C SER A 210 -11.12 6.72 -5.30
N GLY A 211 -10.11 7.00 -4.47
CA GLY A 211 -10.19 6.81 -3.02
C GLY A 211 -11.22 7.72 -2.36
N ALA A 212 -11.24 9.01 -2.75
CA ALA A 212 -12.24 9.96 -2.27
C ALA A 212 -13.66 9.50 -2.62
N LEU A 213 -13.87 9.11 -3.88
CA LEU A 213 -15.17 8.67 -4.37
C LEU A 213 -15.65 7.41 -3.64
N ALA A 214 -14.77 6.43 -3.39
CA ALA A 214 -15.10 5.21 -2.66
C ALA A 214 -15.68 5.47 -1.25
N THR A 215 -15.38 6.63 -0.64
CA THR A 215 -15.89 7.00 0.69
C THR A 215 -17.23 7.76 0.67
N THR A 216 -17.75 8.10 -0.50
CA THR A 216 -18.94 8.94 -0.67
C THR A 216 -20.24 8.17 -0.95
N PHE A 217 -20.19 6.84 -1.00
CA PHE A 217 -21.36 5.97 -1.13
C PHE A 217 -21.23 4.72 -0.27
N GLN A 218 -22.36 4.06 -0.03
CA GLN A 218 -22.47 2.80 0.70
C GLN A 218 -22.43 1.61 -0.24
#